data_cbc8eeb2d5931f72913d3068d2cf0705
#
_entry.id   cbc8eeb2d5931f72913d3068d2cf0705
#
_cell.length_a   1.000
_cell.length_b   1.000
_cell.length_c   1.000
_cell.angle_alpha   90.00
_cell.angle_beta   90.00
_cell.angle_gamma   90.00
#
_symmetry.space_group_name_H-M   'P 1'
#
loop_
_entity.id
_entity.type
_entity.pdbx_description
1 polymer ?
#
loop_
_entity_poly.entity_id
_entity_poly.type
_entity_poly.pdbx_seq_one_letter_code
_entity_poly.pdbx_strand_id
1 'polypeptide(L)'
;MAYISDDKRKVTTHRLLETKQRGEKISMLTSYDYTMASLVDRAGVDIILVGDSASNVVAGNVTTLPITLDQMIYHGKSVVKAVQRALVVVDMPFGTYQGSDIEAVNNAIHMMKITHADALKLEGGEEILPSVKRILAAGIPVMGHLGLMPQSINKFGTYAVRAKEEAEAEKLILDAKKLEEAGCFGIVLEKIPAALAERVAKELTIPVIGIGAGGGVDGQVLVVTDMLGMTNDFSPRFLRRYADLFTIVTEAVGHYVEDVKNGDFPNEKEQY
;
A
#
# COMPACT_ATOMS: atom_id res chain seq x y z
N MET A 1 -19.51 8.73 -14.55
CA MET A 1 -20.25 8.37 -13.31
C MET A 1 -19.37 7.40 -12.55
N ALA A 2 -18.92 7.76 -11.35
CA ALA A 2 -18.13 6.86 -10.54
C ALA A 2 -19.04 5.70 -10.07
N TYR A 3 -18.61 4.48 -10.29
CA TYR A 3 -19.18 3.28 -9.68
C TYR A 3 -18.86 3.34 -8.18
N ILE A 4 -19.65 4.08 -7.42
CA ILE A 4 -19.65 3.95 -5.98
C ILE A 4 -20.43 2.66 -5.71
N SER A 5 -19.74 1.62 -5.26
CA SER A 5 -20.39 0.38 -4.84
C SER A 5 -21.41 0.70 -3.73
N ASP A 6 -22.69 0.42 -3.95
CA ASP A 6 -23.73 0.52 -2.91
C ASP A 6 -23.52 -0.48 -1.77
N ASP A 7 -22.54 -1.36 -1.87
CA ASP A 7 -22.19 -2.36 -0.87
C ASP A 7 -21.38 -1.74 0.28
N LYS A 8 -22.07 -1.44 1.37
CA LYS A 8 -21.50 -0.85 2.60
C LYS A 8 -20.85 -1.89 3.53
N ARG A 9 -20.88 -3.17 3.19
CA ARG A 9 -20.29 -4.21 4.04
C ARG A 9 -18.76 -4.08 4.07
N LYS A 10 -18.16 -4.38 5.23
CA LYS A 10 -16.69 -4.43 5.41
C LYS A 10 -16.07 -5.38 4.38
N VAL A 11 -15.00 -4.92 3.72
CA VAL A 11 -14.17 -5.76 2.86
C VAL A 11 -13.32 -6.67 3.74
N THR A 12 -13.30 -7.96 3.41
CA THR A 12 -12.52 -8.98 4.09
C THR A 12 -11.62 -9.71 3.10
N THR A 13 -10.62 -10.44 3.58
CA THR A 13 -9.75 -11.27 2.75
C THR A 13 -10.55 -12.27 1.90
N HIS A 14 -11.60 -12.85 2.47
CA HIS A 14 -12.50 -13.76 1.76
C HIS A 14 -13.24 -13.07 0.60
N ARG A 15 -13.77 -11.86 0.82
CA ARG A 15 -14.44 -11.08 -0.23
C ARG A 15 -13.51 -10.68 -1.36
N LEU A 16 -12.24 -10.42 -1.09
CA LEU A 16 -11.26 -10.15 -2.14
C LEU A 16 -11.03 -11.38 -3.02
N LEU A 17 -11.00 -12.58 -2.42
CA LEU A 17 -10.94 -13.83 -3.17
C LEU A 17 -12.17 -14.02 -4.05
N GLU A 18 -13.36 -13.79 -3.53
CA GLU A 18 -14.62 -13.84 -4.31
C GLU A 18 -14.61 -12.83 -5.46
N THR A 19 -14.08 -11.62 -5.23
CA THR A 19 -13.94 -10.57 -6.26
C THR A 19 -13.07 -11.04 -7.42
N LYS A 20 -11.92 -11.65 -7.12
CA LYS A 20 -11.07 -12.29 -8.15
C LYS A 20 -11.82 -13.40 -8.89
N GLN A 21 -12.50 -14.28 -8.19
CA GLN A 21 -13.26 -15.39 -8.79
C GLN A 21 -14.36 -14.92 -9.74
N ARG A 22 -14.94 -13.74 -9.49
CA ARG A 22 -15.92 -13.11 -10.40
C ARG A 22 -15.28 -12.36 -11.56
N GLY A 23 -13.92 -12.30 -11.61
CA GLY A 23 -13.20 -11.52 -12.62
C GLY A 23 -13.31 -10.00 -12.46
N GLU A 24 -13.74 -9.53 -11.28
CA GLU A 24 -13.84 -8.11 -10.95
C GLU A 24 -12.48 -7.57 -10.48
N LYS A 25 -12.23 -6.28 -10.70
CA LYS A 25 -10.96 -5.66 -10.32
C LYS A 25 -11.01 -5.09 -8.91
N ILE A 26 -9.90 -5.24 -8.19
CA ILE A 26 -9.69 -4.76 -6.82
C ILE A 26 -8.94 -3.43 -6.88
N SER A 27 -9.50 -2.42 -6.22
CA SER A 27 -8.86 -1.12 -6.04
C SER A 27 -8.13 -1.06 -4.71
N MET A 28 -6.85 -0.65 -4.75
CA MET A 28 -6.04 -0.45 -3.56
C MET A 28 -5.35 0.91 -3.63
N LEU A 29 -5.28 1.63 -2.51
CA LEU A 29 -4.65 2.94 -2.43
C LEU A 29 -3.97 3.11 -1.08
N THR A 30 -2.84 3.82 -1.03
CA THR A 30 -2.21 4.10 0.26
C THR A 30 -2.96 5.19 1.02
N SER A 31 -2.83 5.18 2.35
CA SER A 31 -3.19 6.30 3.22
C SER A 31 -2.37 6.28 4.49
N TYR A 32 -2.11 7.44 5.09
CA TYR A 32 -1.17 7.56 6.20
C TYR A 32 -1.73 8.31 7.42
N ASP A 33 -2.92 8.90 7.27
CA ASP A 33 -3.58 9.68 8.33
C ASP A 33 -5.10 9.50 8.30
N TYR A 34 -5.75 10.01 9.36
CA TYR A 34 -7.20 9.91 9.55
C TYR A 34 -8.00 10.60 8.43
N THR A 35 -7.62 11.82 8.06
CA THR A 35 -8.41 12.64 7.13
C THR A 35 -8.37 12.03 5.73
N MET A 36 -7.17 11.72 5.22
CA MET A 36 -7.01 11.09 3.91
C MET A 36 -7.68 9.71 3.88
N ALA A 37 -7.51 8.89 4.91
CA ALA A 37 -8.15 7.58 4.98
C ALA A 37 -9.69 7.66 4.94
N SER A 38 -10.30 8.65 5.61
CA SER A 38 -11.74 8.88 5.55
C SER A 38 -12.22 9.23 4.13
N LEU A 39 -11.45 10.04 3.40
CA LEU A 39 -11.77 10.40 2.01
C LEU A 39 -11.66 9.19 1.08
N VAL A 40 -10.57 8.42 1.22
CA VAL A 40 -10.30 7.22 0.42
C VAL A 40 -11.36 6.13 0.66
N ASP A 41 -11.73 5.87 1.91
CA ASP A 41 -12.76 4.88 2.26
C ASP A 41 -14.14 5.28 1.70
N ARG A 42 -14.51 6.56 1.84
CA ARG A 42 -15.76 7.10 1.27
C ARG A 42 -15.81 7.04 -0.26
N ALA A 43 -14.64 7.11 -0.92
CA ALA A 43 -14.54 6.95 -2.36
C ALA A 43 -14.75 5.49 -2.82
N GLY A 44 -14.83 4.52 -1.90
CA GLY A 44 -15.16 3.13 -2.19
C GLY A 44 -13.98 2.24 -2.58
N VAL A 45 -12.75 2.61 -2.20
CA VAL A 45 -11.56 1.76 -2.39
C VAL A 45 -11.71 0.46 -1.59
N ASP A 46 -11.28 -0.67 -2.15
CA ASP A 46 -11.45 -1.99 -1.52
C ASP A 46 -10.38 -2.26 -0.45
N ILE A 47 -9.15 -1.82 -0.69
CA ILE A 47 -8.03 -1.99 0.24
C ILE A 47 -7.37 -0.63 0.49
N ILE A 48 -7.14 -0.29 1.75
CA ILE A 48 -6.27 0.83 2.13
C ILE A 48 -4.98 0.26 2.68
N LEU A 49 -3.86 0.66 2.06
CA LEU A 49 -2.52 0.29 2.48
C LEU A 49 -1.91 1.41 3.34
N VAL A 50 -1.54 1.09 4.55
CA VAL A 50 -0.61 1.92 5.31
C VAL A 50 0.79 1.48 4.95
N GLY A 51 1.31 2.08 3.87
CA GLY A 51 2.59 1.70 3.27
C GLY A 51 3.78 2.29 4.02
N ASP A 52 4.91 1.56 4.04
CA ASP A 52 6.19 2.09 4.53
C ASP A 52 6.73 3.23 3.65
N SER A 53 6.13 3.45 2.47
CA SER A 53 6.26 4.67 1.65
C SER A 53 5.92 5.95 2.42
N ALA A 54 5.27 5.87 3.60
CA ALA A 54 5.17 6.98 4.56
C ALA A 54 6.55 7.56 4.89
N SER A 55 7.60 6.74 4.91
CA SER A 55 8.98 7.20 5.04
C SER A 55 9.35 8.26 4.00
N ASN A 56 8.94 8.07 2.75
CA ASN A 56 9.23 9.00 1.66
C ASN A 56 8.26 10.19 1.66
N VAL A 57 6.94 9.92 1.60
CA VAL A 57 5.95 10.96 1.28
C VAL A 57 5.43 11.74 2.50
N VAL A 58 5.66 11.23 3.72
CA VAL A 58 5.29 11.92 4.96
C VAL A 58 6.51 12.41 5.71
N ALA A 59 7.54 11.56 5.87
CA ALA A 59 8.75 11.91 6.62
C ALA A 59 9.88 12.51 5.76
N GLY A 60 9.77 12.50 4.41
CA GLY A 60 10.74 13.09 3.49
C GLY A 60 12.06 12.32 3.37
N ASN A 61 12.10 11.06 3.78
CA ASN A 61 13.28 10.23 3.64
C ASN A 61 13.50 9.77 2.18
N VAL A 62 14.74 9.50 1.81
CA VAL A 62 15.09 9.04 0.45
C VAL A 62 14.61 7.61 0.17
N THR A 63 14.53 6.77 1.22
CA THR A 63 14.12 5.36 1.12
C THR A 63 13.06 5.03 2.18
N THR A 64 12.46 3.83 2.06
CA THR A 64 11.53 3.32 3.08
C THR A 64 12.24 2.78 4.33
N LEU A 65 13.55 2.56 4.28
CA LEU A 65 14.31 1.89 5.33
C LEU A 65 14.27 2.58 6.71
N PRO A 66 14.29 3.92 6.83
CA PRO A 66 14.35 4.59 8.13
C PRO A 66 13.07 4.51 8.97
N ILE A 67 11.92 4.22 8.36
CA ILE A 67 10.65 4.23 9.12
C ILE A 67 10.64 3.11 10.16
N THR A 68 10.25 3.45 11.37
CA THR A 68 10.24 2.51 12.50
C THR A 68 8.90 1.81 12.68
N LEU A 69 8.89 0.72 13.46
CA LEU A 69 7.68 0.01 13.83
C LEU A 69 6.66 0.94 14.54
N ASP A 70 7.11 1.78 15.47
CA ASP A 70 6.26 2.71 16.20
C ASP A 70 5.62 3.78 15.29
N GLN A 71 6.37 4.27 14.30
CA GLN A 71 5.84 5.19 13.29
C GLN A 71 4.77 4.51 12.43
N MET A 72 5.01 3.29 11.97
CA MET A 72 4.01 2.52 11.24
C MET A 72 2.76 2.23 12.07
N ILE A 73 2.93 1.92 13.36
CA ILE A 73 1.83 1.77 14.32
C ILE A 73 1.06 3.09 14.47
N TYR A 74 1.73 4.24 14.56
CA TYR A 74 1.07 5.54 14.62
C TYR A 74 0.19 5.80 13.41
N HIS A 75 0.73 5.60 12.20
CA HIS A 75 -0.02 5.72 10.95
C HIS A 75 -1.19 4.72 10.87
N GLY A 76 -0.93 3.44 11.19
CA GLY A 76 -1.94 2.39 11.19
C GLY A 76 -3.13 2.71 12.11
N LYS A 77 -2.88 3.16 13.34
CA LYS A 77 -3.93 3.60 14.28
C LYS A 77 -4.76 4.75 13.73
N SER A 78 -4.11 5.69 13.06
CA SER A 78 -4.79 6.88 12.52
C SER A 78 -5.72 6.48 11.37
N VAL A 79 -5.25 5.61 10.48
CA VAL A 79 -6.01 5.11 9.32
C VAL A 79 -7.18 4.23 9.77
N VAL A 80 -6.93 3.24 10.62
CA VAL A 80 -7.98 2.30 11.08
C VAL A 80 -9.17 3.02 11.73
N LYS A 81 -8.93 4.09 12.49
CA LYS A 81 -10.01 4.90 13.11
C LYS A 81 -10.93 5.57 12.09
N ALA A 82 -10.44 5.83 10.89
CA ALA A 82 -11.20 6.53 9.85
C ALA A 82 -11.99 5.59 8.93
N VAL A 83 -11.54 4.34 8.82
CA VAL A 83 -12.03 3.37 7.81
C VAL A 83 -13.20 2.56 8.35
N GLN A 84 -14.27 2.48 7.56
CA GLN A 84 -15.48 1.72 7.89
C GLN A 84 -15.66 0.50 6.97
N ARG A 85 -15.32 0.64 5.67
CA ARG A 85 -15.57 -0.39 4.65
C ARG A 85 -14.30 -1.09 4.17
N ALA A 86 -13.28 -0.37 3.76
CA ALA A 86 -12.08 -0.94 3.15
C ALA A 86 -11.33 -1.89 4.09
N LEU A 87 -10.70 -2.93 3.52
CA LEU A 87 -9.72 -3.74 4.25
C LEU A 87 -8.47 -2.90 4.52
N VAL A 88 -8.02 -2.81 5.75
CA VAL A 88 -6.79 -2.07 6.10
C VAL A 88 -5.61 -3.04 6.24
N VAL A 89 -4.60 -2.85 5.40
CA VAL A 89 -3.33 -3.57 5.42
C VAL A 89 -2.23 -2.63 5.88
N VAL A 90 -1.36 -3.06 6.80
CA VAL A 90 -0.23 -2.26 7.29
C VAL A 90 1.08 -2.96 6.93
N ASP A 91 2.04 -2.20 6.40
CA ASP A 91 3.37 -2.73 6.12
C ASP A 91 4.15 -2.97 7.41
N MET A 92 4.77 -4.14 7.52
CA MET A 92 5.84 -4.34 8.47
C MET A 92 7.11 -3.68 7.94
N PRO A 93 7.70 -2.70 8.67
CA PRO A 93 8.85 -1.98 8.17
C PRO A 93 10.13 -2.84 8.20
N PHE A 94 11.12 -2.42 7.41
CA PHE A 94 12.42 -3.08 7.34
C PHE A 94 13.02 -3.30 8.73
N GLY A 95 13.63 -4.47 8.93
CA GLY A 95 14.30 -4.86 10.17
C GLY A 95 13.38 -5.50 11.21
N THR A 96 12.06 -5.57 10.98
CA THR A 96 11.10 -6.09 11.97
C THR A 96 10.70 -7.55 11.76
N TYR A 97 11.07 -8.16 10.61
CA TYR A 97 10.67 -9.54 10.28
C TYR A 97 11.74 -10.33 9.50
N GLN A 98 12.84 -9.69 9.08
CA GLN A 98 13.89 -10.35 8.28
C GLN A 98 14.90 -11.12 9.14
N GLY A 99 15.09 -10.73 10.41
CA GLY A 99 16.13 -11.29 11.27
C GLY A 99 15.76 -12.61 11.93
N SER A 100 14.53 -12.73 12.42
CA SER A 100 14.06 -13.91 13.16
C SER A 100 12.54 -14.06 13.05
N ASP A 101 12.05 -15.28 12.89
CA ASP A 101 10.61 -15.60 12.85
C ASP A 101 9.91 -15.33 14.19
N ILE A 102 10.64 -15.50 15.31
CA ILE A 102 10.11 -15.18 16.66
C ILE A 102 9.95 -13.68 16.82
N GLU A 103 10.93 -12.89 16.40
CA GLU A 103 10.83 -11.43 16.44
C GLU A 103 9.74 -10.93 15.48
N ALA A 104 9.66 -11.51 14.30
CA ALA A 104 8.64 -11.19 13.31
C ALA A 104 7.21 -11.35 13.86
N VAL A 105 6.91 -12.49 14.49
CA VAL A 105 5.56 -12.72 15.04
C VAL A 105 5.27 -11.82 16.24
N ASN A 106 6.27 -11.52 17.09
CA ASN A 106 6.07 -10.60 18.22
C ASN A 106 5.78 -9.18 17.73
N ASN A 107 6.52 -8.68 16.75
CA ASN A 107 6.28 -7.38 16.12
C ASN A 107 4.90 -7.34 15.42
N ALA A 108 4.54 -8.40 14.70
CA ALA A 108 3.23 -8.52 14.05
C ALA A 108 2.08 -8.49 15.05
N ILE A 109 2.16 -9.27 16.14
CA ILE A 109 1.16 -9.27 17.23
C ILE A 109 1.06 -7.89 17.87
N HIS A 110 2.21 -7.24 18.14
CA HIS A 110 2.25 -5.90 18.73
C HIS A 110 1.56 -4.89 17.81
N MET A 111 1.90 -4.88 16.52
CA MET A 111 1.28 -4.01 15.52
C MET A 111 -0.23 -4.24 15.43
N MET A 112 -0.68 -5.47 15.27
CA MET A 112 -2.11 -5.81 15.18
C MET A 112 -2.91 -5.40 16.40
N LYS A 113 -2.39 -5.66 17.61
CA LYS A 113 -3.06 -5.30 18.88
C LYS A 113 -3.23 -3.80 19.07
N ILE A 114 -2.30 -2.99 18.59
CA ILE A 114 -2.34 -1.55 18.81
C ILE A 114 -3.08 -0.84 17.68
N THR A 115 -2.89 -1.28 16.43
CA THR A 115 -3.51 -0.64 15.27
C THR A 115 -4.95 -1.08 15.06
N HIS A 116 -5.30 -2.33 15.41
CA HIS A 116 -6.53 -3.02 15.02
C HIS A 116 -6.69 -3.12 13.50
N ALA A 117 -5.58 -3.20 12.76
CA ALA A 117 -5.60 -3.44 11.31
C ALA A 117 -6.18 -4.82 10.97
N ASP A 118 -6.59 -5.01 9.72
CA ASP A 118 -7.17 -6.28 9.26
C ASP A 118 -6.09 -7.27 8.81
N ALA A 119 -4.93 -6.80 8.33
CA ALA A 119 -3.84 -7.62 7.81
C ALA A 119 -2.50 -6.88 7.80
N LEU A 120 -1.42 -7.63 7.58
CA LEU A 120 -0.07 -7.08 7.42
C LEU A 120 0.50 -7.39 6.03
N LYS A 121 1.42 -6.53 5.52
CA LYS A 121 2.17 -6.80 4.28
C LYS A 121 3.66 -6.94 4.60
N LEU A 122 4.30 -7.91 3.94
CA LEU A 122 5.72 -8.22 4.07
C LEU A 122 6.36 -8.33 2.68
N GLU A 123 7.58 -7.81 2.53
CA GLU A 123 8.37 -7.87 1.29
C GLU A 123 9.38 -9.02 1.34
N GLY A 124 9.37 -9.87 0.34
CA GLY A 124 10.28 -10.99 0.17
C GLY A 124 9.58 -12.26 -0.28
N GLY A 125 10.36 -13.21 -0.75
CA GLY A 125 9.94 -14.54 -1.18
C GLY A 125 10.35 -15.62 -0.19
N GLU A 126 11.05 -16.64 -0.69
CA GLU A 126 11.49 -17.79 0.10
C GLU A 126 12.25 -17.44 1.37
N GLU A 127 13.05 -16.37 1.33
CA GLU A 127 13.90 -15.92 2.43
C GLU A 127 13.12 -15.48 3.68
N ILE A 128 11.86 -15.06 3.52
CA ILE A 128 11.01 -14.62 4.64
C ILE A 128 9.89 -15.63 4.98
N LEU A 129 9.81 -16.76 4.27
CA LEU A 129 8.76 -17.76 4.52
C LEU A 129 8.66 -18.25 5.96
N PRO A 130 9.76 -18.43 6.73
CA PRO A 130 9.67 -18.79 8.14
C PRO A 130 8.86 -17.76 8.94
N SER A 131 9.14 -16.45 8.73
CA SER A 131 8.43 -15.34 9.37
C SER A 131 6.96 -15.28 8.93
N VAL A 132 6.69 -15.40 7.63
CA VAL A 132 5.32 -15.43 7.09
C VAL A 132 4.50 -16.56 7.71
N LYS A 133 5.02 -17.79 7.71
CA LYS A 133 4.34 -18.95 8.30
C LYS A 133 4.07 -18.76 9.80
N ARG A 134 5.02 -18.17 10.52
CA ARG A 134 4.88 -17.94 11.95
C ARG A 134 3.80 -16.91 12.27
N ILE A 135 3.72 -15.83 11.47
CA ILE A 135 2.71 -14.79 11.58
C ILE A 135 1.32 -15.35 11.24
N LEU A 136 1.21 -16.11 10.15
CA LEU A 136 -0.05 -16.77 9.75
C LEU A 136 -0.53 -17.77 10.82
N ALA A 137 0.39 -18.53 11.42
CA ALA A 137 0.06 -19.48 12.50
C ALA A 137 -0.45 -18.75 13.78
N ALA A 138 -0.12 -17.48 13.97
CA ALA A 138 -0.69 -16.64 15.04
C ALA A 138 -2.10 -16.11 14.70
N GLY A 139 -2.66 -16.43 13.54
CA GLY A 139 -3.99 -16.00 13.09
C GLY A 139 -4.01 -14.63 12.42
N ILE A 140 -2.86 -14.08 12.02
CA ILE A 140 -2.74 -12.76 11.38
C ILE A 140 -2.70 -12.96 9.86
N PRO A 141 -3.64 -12.37 9.08
CA PRO A 141 -3.59 -12.43 7.62
C PRO A 141 -2.38 -11.69 7.06
N VAL A 142 -1.71 -12.28 6.07
CA VAL A 142 -0.52 -11.73 5.44
C VAL A 142 -0.73 -11.53 3.95
N MET A 143 -0.33 -10.37 3.43
CA MET A 143 -0.16 -10.05 2.02
C MET A 143 1.35 -10.08 1.69
N GLY A 144 1.74 -10.84 0.67
CA GLY A 144 3.13 -10.84 0.17
C GLY A 144 3.42 -9.65 -0.72
N HIS A 145 4.72 -9.38 -0.96
CA HIS A 145 5.15 -8.37 -1.93
C HIS A 145 6.43 -8.83 -2.63
N LEU A 146 6.39 -8.90 -3.96
CA LEU A 146 7.46 -9.38 -4.82
C LEU A 146 7.76 -8.40 -5.98
N GLY A 147 8.87 -8.60 -6.66
CA GLY A 147 9.34 -7.75 -7.74
C GLY A 147 10.31 -6.70 -7.24
N LEU A 148 10.08 -5.43 -7.52
CA LEU A 148 10.82 -4.36 -6.85
C LEU A 148 10.31 -4.26 -5.41
N MET A 149 11.20 -4.47 -4.48
CA MET A 149 10.94 -4.38 -3.05
C MET A 149 11.73 -3.20 -2.49
N PRO A 150 11.08 -2.06 -2.14
CA PRO A 150 11.76 -0.87 -1.63
C PRO A 150 12.63 -1.13 -0.40
N GLN A 151 12.25 -2.06 0.47
CA GLN A 151 13.06 -2.47 1.62
C GLN A 151 14.37 -3.16 1.23
N SER A 152 14.48 -3.66 0.00
CA SER A 152 15.70 -4.27 -0.56
C SER A 152 16.48 -3.33 -1.49
N ILE A 153 16.22 -2.03 -1.45
CA ILE A 153 16.80 -1.06 -2.41
C ILE A 153 18.33 -1.06 -2.42
N ASN A 154 18.96 -1.22 -1.26
CA ASN A 154 20.41 -1.29 -1.17
C ASN A 154 21.00 -2.55 -1.82
N LYS A 155 20.27 -3.67 -1.78
CA LYS A 155 20.63 -4.92 -2.48
C LYS A 155 20.45 -4.76 -3.99
N PHE A 156 19.41 -4.07 -4.44
CA PHE A 156 19.13 -3.87 -5.86
C PHE A 156 19.97 -2.76 -6.48
N GLY A 157 20.36 -1.75 -5.70
CA GLY A 157 21.15 -0.59 -6.15
C GLY A 157 20.41 0.35 -7.08
N THR A 158 19.15 0.05 -7.46
CA THR A 158 18.35 0.82 -8.41
C THR A 158 16.86 0.50 -8.28
N TYR A 159 16.02 1.48 -8.66
CA TYR A 159 14.57 1.31 -8.83
C TYR A 159 14.18 0.80 -10.23
N ALA A 160 15.06 0.09 -10.94
CA ALA A 160 14.77 -0.47 -12.27
C ALA A 160 13.70 -1.58 -12.22
N VAL A 161 13.07 -1.84 -13.36
CA VAL A 161 12.14 -2.97 -13.53
C VAL A 161 12.85 -4.28 -13.23
N ARG A 162 12.25 -5.11 -12.36
CA ARG A 162 12.78 -6.42 -11.92
C ARG A 162 12.26 -7.56 -12.79
N ALA A 163 12.85 -8.74 -12.60
CA ALA A 163 12.42 -9.99 -13.22
C ALA A 163 12.31 -9.89 -14.78
N LYS A 164 13.26 -9.20 -15.40
CA LYS A 164 13.40 -9.17 -16.86
C LYS A 164 14.09 -10.41 -17.40
N GLU A 165 15.06 -10.91 -16.65
CA GLU A 165 15.81 -12.10 -16.97
C GLU A 165 15.05 -13.36 -16.55
N GLU A 166 15.14 -14.43 -17.35
CA GLU A 166 14.34 -15.64 -17.14
C GLU A 166 14.52 -16.26 -15.76
N ALA A 167 15.75 -16.34 -15.28
CA ALA A 167 16.04 -16.88 -13.95
C ALA A 167 15.38 -16.10 -12.81
N GLU A 168 15.33 -14.76 -12.90
CA GLU A 168 14.66 -13.91 -11.93
C GLU A 168 13.13 -14.04 -12.06
N ALA A 169 12.62 -14.16 -13.27
CA ALA A 169 11.19 -14.36 -13.53
C ALA A 169 10.68 -15.71 -12.96
N GLU A 170 11.39 -16.80 -13.23
CA GLU A 170 11.03 -18.11 -12.69
C GLU A 170 11.14 -18.15 -11.15
N LYS A 171 12.17 -17.51 -10.57
CA LYS A 171 12.27 -17.35 -9.12
C LYS A 171 11.06 -16.60 -8.56
N LEU A 172 10.64 -15.50 -9.19
CA LEU A 172 9.48 -14.72 -8.76
C LEU A 172 8.19 -15.55 -8.77
N ILE A 173 7.97 -16.34 -9.81
CA ILE A 173 6.81 -17.24 -9.92
C ILE A 173 6.85 -18.28 -8.79
N LEU A 174 8.01 -18.89 -8.56
CA LEU A 174 8.18 -19.88 -7.49
C LEU A 174 7.92 -19.27 -6.11
N ASP A 175 8.45 -18.07 -5.85
CA ASP A 175 8.25 -17.34 -4.60
C ASP A 175 6.76 -16.99 -4.40
N ALA A 176 6.07 -16.56 -5.44
CA ALA A 176 4.64 -16.27 -5.40
C ALA A 176 3.80 -17.51 -5.02
N LYS A 177 4.12 -18.66 -5.61
CA LYS A 177 3.47 -19.94 -5.26
C LYS A 177 3.75 -20.35 -3.81
N LYS A 178 5.00 -20.21 -3.35
CA LYS A 178 5.36 -20.54 -1.97
C LYS A 178 4.64 -19.64 -0.95
N LEU A 179 4.43 -18.36 -1.27
CA LEU A 179 3.65 -17.44 -0.43
C LEU A 179 2.17 -17.83 -0.40
N GLU A 180 1.59 -18.21 -1.53
CA GLU A 180 0.22 -18.72 -1.60
C GLU A 180 0.08 -20.02 -0.80
N GLU A 181 0.97 -20.99 -1.00
CA GLU A 181 1.01 -22.26 -0.26
C GLU A 181 1.19 -22.06 1.25
N ALA A 182 1.92 -21.03 1.66
CA ALA A 182 2.06 -20.65 3.06
C ALA A 182 0.77 -20.10 3.67
N GLY A 183 -0.19 -19.62 2.84
CA GLY A 183 -1.48 -19.11 3.27
C GLY A 183 -1.63 -17.58 3.17
N CYS A 184 -0.76 -16.89 2.42
CA CYS A 184 -0.98 -15.47 2.11
C CYS A 184 -2.32 -15.28 1.39
N PHE A 185 -3.08 -14.23 1.74
CA PHE A 185 -4.39 -13.97 1.12
C PHE A 185 -4.32 -13.17 -0.17
N GLY A 186 -3.15 -12.62 -0.52
CA GLY A 186 -2.90 -11.84 -1.72
C GLY A 186 -1.42 -11.48 -1.85
N ILE A 187 -1.02 -11.00 -3.02
CA ILE A 187 0.35 -10.62 -3.32
C ILE A 187 0.36 -9.29 -4.09
N VAL A 188 1.26 -8.38 -3.72
CA VAL A 188 1.62 -7.21 -4.51
C VAL A 188 2.76 -7.58 -5.46
N LEU A 189 2.65 -7.19 -6.73
CA LEU A 189 3.72 -7.27 -7.72
C LEU A 189 4.11 -5.86 -8.14
N GLU A 190 5.36 -5.48 -7.85
CA GLU A 190 5.84 -4.14 -8.15
C GLU A 190 6.89 -4.15 -9.26
N LYS A 191 6.65 -3.28 -10.25
CA LYS A 191 7.64 -2.88 -11.28
C LYS A 191 8.34 -4.07 -11.96
N ILE A 192 7.51 -4.97 -12.51
CA ILE A 192 7.91 -6.15 -13.29
C ILE A 192 7.26 -6.12 -14.69
N PRO A 193 7.73 -6.92 -15.65
CA PRO A 193 7.11 -7.02 -16.96
C PRO A 193 5.63 -7.42 -16.89
N ALA A 194 4.77 -6.73 -17.65
CA ALA A 194 3.31 -6.93 -17.61
C ALA A 194 2.90 -8.38 -17.95
N ALA A 195 3.57 -9.02 -18.92
CA ALA A 195 3.30 -10.41 -19.29
C ALA A 195 3.63 -11.39 -18.15
N LEU A 196 4.69 -11.13 -17.39
CA LEU A 196 5.05 -11.93 -16.22
C LEU A 196 4.00 -11.78 -15.10
N ALA A 197 3.58 -10.54 -14.81
CA ALA A 197 2.56 -10.28 -13.81
C ALA A 197 1.22 -10.93 -14.17
N GLU A 198 0.80 -10.89 -15.42
CA GLU A 198 -0.38 -11.58 -15.92
C GLU A 198 -0.28 -13.10 -15.78
N ARG A 199 0.90 -13.68 -16.08
CA ARG A 199 1.16 -15.10 -15.88
C ARG A 199 1.01 -15.48 -14.41
N VAL A 200 1.63 -14.74 -13.48
CA VAL A 200 1.52 -14.98 -12.04
C VAL A 200 0.05 -14.88 -11.58
N ALA A 201 -0.68 -13.85 -12.03
CA ALA A 201 -2.08 -13.67 -11.65
C ALA A 201 -2.98 -14.83 -12.13
N LYS A 202 -2.68 -15.44 -13.29
CA LYS A 202 -3.40 -16.61 -13.80
C LYS A 202 -3.02 -17.92 -13.10
N GLU A 203 -1.78 -18.04 -12.64
CA GLU A 203 -1.30 -19.25 -11.97
C GLU A 203 -1.70 -19.31 -10.49
N LEU A 204 -1.96 -18.15 -9.84
CA LEU A 204 -2.37 -18.10 -8.44
C LEU A 204 -3.89 -18.04 -8.30
N THR A 205 -4.41 -18.60 -7.20
CA THR A 205 -5.82 -18.51 -6.82
C THR A 205 -6.12 -17.25 -6.00
N ILE A 206 -5.14 -16.76 -5.24
CA ILE A 206 -5.25 -15.54 -4.43
C ILE A 206 -5.13 -14.27 -5.27
N PRO A 207 -5.70 -13.13 -4.82
CA PRO A 207 -5.59 -11.84 -5.50
C PRO A 207 -4.15 -11.38 -5.73
N VAL A 208 -3.88 -10.90 -6.93
CA VAL A 208 -2.60 -10.28 -7.33
C VAL A 208 -2.84 -8.81 -7.65
N ILE A 209 -2.19 -7.92 -6.89
CA ILE A 209 -2.31 -6.47 -7.00
C ILE A 209 -1.03 -5.92 -7.64
N GLY A 210 -1.16 -5.14 -8.71
CA GLY A 210 -0.02 -4.59 -9.43
C GLY A 210 0.26 -3.13 -9.11
N ILE A 211 1.53 -2.75 -9.15
CA ILE A 211 1.99 -1.37 -9.29
C ILE A 211 3.16 -1.34 -10.28
N GLY A 212 2.98 -0.68 -11.41
CA GLY A 212 3.97 -0.75 -12.49
C GLY A 212 4.17 -2.17 -13.05
N ALA A 213 3.14 -3.01 -12.99
CA ALA A 213 3.16 -4.41 -13.41
C ALA A 213 2.13 -4.73 -14.52
N GLY A 214 1.58 -3.70 -15.17
CA GLY A 214 0.58 -3.86 -16.23
C GLY A 214 -0.84 -4.11 -15.71
N GLY A 215 -1.80 -4.26 -16.64
CA GLY A 215 -3.24 -4.38 -16.35
C GLY A 215 -3.78 -5.82 -16.26
N GLY A 216 -2.93 -6.82 -16.52
CA GLY A 216 -3.32 -8.25 -16.55
C GLY A 216 -3.47 -8.90 -15.16
N VAL A 217 -3.38 -8.14 -14.09
CA VAL A 217 -3.53 -8.57 -12.69
C VAL A 217 -4.93 -8.30 -12.15
N ASP A 218 -5.23 -8.78 -10.95
CA ASP A 218 -6.57 -8.72 -10.36
C ASP A 218 -6.92 -7.33 -9.78
N GLY A 219 -5.91 -6.54 -9.44
CA GLY A 219 -6.11 -5.18 -8.91
C GLY A 219 -4.90 -4.28 -9.12
N GLN A 220 -5.02 -3.02 -8.68
CA GLN A 220 -3.95 -2.02 -8.79
C GLN A 220 -3.81 -1.25 -7.47
N VAL A 221 -2.57 -0.89 -7.13
CA VAL A 221 -2.26 0.02 -6.04
C VAL A 221 -1.46 1.22 -6.53
N LEU A 222 -1.71 2.39 -5.95
CA LEU A 222 -0.91 3.59 -6.11
C LEU A 222 -0.65 4.25 -4.75
N VAL A 223 0.38 5.08 -4.69
CA VAL A 223 0.61 5.99 -3.58
C VAL A 223 -0.34 7.18 -3.72
N VAL A 224 -1.12 7.47 -2.68
CA VAL A 224 -2.20 8.47 -2.74
C VAL A 224 -1.71 9.87 -3.11
N THR A 225 -0.59 10.29 -2.55
CA THR A 225 0.01 11.61 -2.85
C THR A 225 0.44 11.75 -4.30
N ASP A 226 0.94 10.67 -4.89
CA ASP A 226 1.35 10.64 -6.29
C ASP A 226 0.13 10.65 -7.21
N MET A 227 -0.86 9.82 -6.90
CA MET A 227 -2.12 9.71 -7.65
C MET A 227 -2.90 11.03 -7.65
N LEU A 228 -2.89 11.77 -6.55
CA LEU A 228 -3.53 13.08 -6.42
C LEU A 228 -2.66 14.24 -6.93
N GLY A 229 -1.44 13.97 -7.39
CA GLY A 229 -0.54 15.02 -7.91
C GLY A 229 -0.07 16.00 -6.84
N MET A 230 0.13 15.53 -5.59
CA MET A 230 0.72 16.35 -4.52
C MET A 230 2.26 16.41 -4.65
N THR A 231 2.89 15.38 -5.22
CA THR A 231 4.32 15.32 -5.51
C THR A 231 4.57 15.74 -6.95
N ASN A 232 5.32 16.83 -7.18
CA ASN A 232 5.54 17.36 -8.53
C ASN A 232 6.72 16.70 -9.25
N ASP A 233 7.75 16.31 -8.53
CA ASP A 233 9.02 15.82 -9.09
C ASP A 233 9.06 14.32 -9.40
N PHE A 234 7.98 13.57 -9.09
CA PHE A 234 7.90 12.13 -9.30
C PHE A 234 6.82 11.79 -10.34
N SER A 235 7.23 11.36 -11.54
CA SER A 235 6.31 11.02 -12.63
C SER A 235 6.77 9.75 -13.39
N PRO A 236 6.77 8.58 -12.75
CA PRO A 236 7.12 7.35 -13.43
C PRO A 236 6.05 6.96 -14.45
N ARG A 237 6.44 6.19 -15.47
CA ARG A 237 5.56 5.78 -16.59
C ARG A 237 4.26 5.10 -16.15
N PHE A 238 4.25 4.41 -15.02
CA PHE A 238 3.07 3.69 -14.52
C PHE A 238 2.09 4.56 -13.74
N LEU A 239 2.50 5.78 -13.33
CA LEU A 239 1.68 6.70 -12.58
C LEU A 239 0.71 7.44 -13.50
N ARG A 240 -0.58 7.37 -13.18
CA ARG A 240 -1.60 8.28 -13.69
C ARG A 240 -2.01 9.23 -12.57
N ARG A 241 -1.87 10.53 -12.81
CA ARG A 241 -2.41 11.56 -11.92
C ARG A 241 -3.89 11.76 -12.22
N TYR A 242 -4.72 11.78 -11.18
CA TYR A 242 -6.16 12.01 -11.27
C TYR A 242 -6.56 13.41 -10.81
N ALA A 243 -5.63 14.14 -10.19
CA ALA A 243 -5.78 15.54 -9.78
C ALA A 243 -4.42 16.24 -9.85
N ASP A 244 -4.42 17.56 -9.69
CA ASP A 244 -3.25 18.40 -9.51
C ASP A 244 -3.37 19.16 -8.18
N LEU A 245 -3.24 18.42 -7.08
CA LEU A 245 -3.32 19.04 -5.75
C LEU A 245 -2.10 19.91 -5.42
N PHE A 246 -0.97 19.71 -6.09
CA PHE A 246 0.19 20.58 -5.92
C PHE A 246 -0.18 22.04 -6.24
N THR A 247 -0.73 22.29 -7.42
CA THR A 247 -1.17 23.61 -7.84
C THR A 247 -2.30 24.14 -6.96
N ILE A 248 -3.36 23.34 -6.77
CA ILE A 248 -4.55 23.75 -6.00
C ILE A 248 -4.19 24.17 -4.57
N VAL A 249 -3.38 23.36 -3.87
CA VAL A 249 -2.99 23.64 -2.47
C VAL A 249 -2.06 24.85 -2.40
N THR A 250 -1.10 24.97 -3.33
CA THR A 250 -0.15 26.08 -3.34
C THR A 250 -0.86 27.42 -3.61
N GLU A 251 -1.78 27.46 -4.58
CA GLU A 251 -2.59 28.64 -4.87
C GLU A 251 -3.51 29.01 -3.71
N ALA A 252 -4.21 28.04 -3.12
CA ALA A 252 -5.09 28.30 -1.98
C ALA A 252 -4.33 28.85 -0.76
N VAL A 253 -3.14 28.32 -0.48
CA VAL A 253 -2.26 28.84 0.58
C VAL A 253 -1.75 30.25 0.21
N GLY A 254 -1.44 30.49 -1.06
CA GLY A 254 -1.05 31.82 -1.57
C GLY A 254 -2.13 32.87 -1.32
N HIS A 255 -3.38 32.61 -1.68
CA HIS A 255 -4.53 33.49 -1.41
C HIS A 255 -4.70 33.76 0.08
N TYR A 256 -4.63 32.71 0.92
CA TYR A 256 -4.68 32.91 2.37
C TYR A 256 -3.57 33.84 2.88
N VAL A 257 -2.35 33.70 2.37
CA VAL A 257 -1.22 34.58 2.74
C VAL A 257 -1.47 36.02 2.32
N GLU A 258 -2.03 36.26 1.13
CA GLU A 258 -2.40 37.58 0.62
C GLU A 258 -3.49 38.23 1.49
N ASP A 259 -4.56 37.51 1.79
CA ASP A 259 -5.69 38.00 2.58
C ASP A 259 -5.25 38.40 4.00
N VAL A 260 -4.41 37.57 4.65
CA VAL A 260 -3.85 37.90 5.97
C VAL A 260 -2.98 39.16 5.91
N LYS A 261 -2.11 39.27 4.89
CA LYS A 261 -1.19 40.42 4.77
C LYS A 261 -1.90 41.73 4.41
N ASN A 262 -3.01 41.64 3.68
CA ASN A 262 -3.82 42.81 3.29
C ASN A 262 -4.88 43.19 4.35
N GLY A 263 -5.05 42.35 5.40
CA GLY A 263 -6.04 42.57 6.45
C GLY A 263 -7.48 42.21 6.05
N ASP A 264 -7.66 41.44 4.98
CA ASP A 264 -8.98 40.99 4.54
C ASP A 264 -9.44 39.76 5.34
N PHE A 265 -8.49 38.97 5.89
CA PHE A 265 -8.77 37.85 6.79
C PHE A 265 -8.08 38.03 8.16
N PRO A 266 -8.82 37.93 9.31
CA PRO A 266 -10.28 37.79 9.41
C PRO A 266 -10.97 39.12 9.22
N ASN A 267 -12.07 39.17 8.49
CA ASN A 267 -12.94 40.33 8.40
C ASN A 267 -14.06 40.33 9.46
N GLU A 268 -14.94 41.34 9.47
CA GLU A 268 -15.98 41.49 10.49
C GLU A 268 -16.94 40.29 10.63
N LYS A 269 -17.08 39.45 9.58
CA LYS A 269 -17.95 38.25 9.60
C LYS A 269 -17.25 37.02 10.23
N GLU A 270 -15.93 37.07 10.39
CA GLU A 270 -15.10 35.99 10.85
C GLU A 270 -14.51 36.24 12.24
N GLN A 271 -14.93 37.36 12.90
CA GLN A 271 -14.55 37.72 14.25
C GLN A 271 -15.62 37.32 15.27
N TYR A 272 -15.21 37.09 16.53
CA TYR A 272 -16.11 36.82 17.67
C TYR A 272 -16.20 38.03 18.60
#